data_fd7f6314e041b2b380302d86728b20d2
#
_entry.id   fd7f6314e041b2b380302d86728b20d2
#
_cell.length_a   1.000
_cell.length_b   1.000
_cell.length_c   1.000
_cell.angle_alpha   90.00
_cell.angle_beta   90.00
_cell.angle_gamma   90.00
#
_symmetry.space_group_name_H-M   'P 1'
#
loop_
_entity.id
_entity.type
_entity.pdbx_description
1 polymer ?
#
loop_
_entity_poly.entity_id
_entity_poly.type
_entity_poly.pdbx_seq_one_letter_code
_entity_poly.pdbx_strand_id
1 'polypeptide(L)'
;FSKEAKKLNKISSGLLQGEGLPIEKTVLGSNVIYGAASGVGKSIMGITTALNCFLQGQNVLLISYEISKAQIIIRMRSLLTGVSLDEVSNNSYLTEDAKVLVLCSGYVMTKDITLNKAVEAYKKFGEDYLKELPDRTNSLKILAAIDLEDLEEARVKGKTLDSLPNDEEILEILETHGEKLDSVIIDYISEVPFKNSYNSREISITEFTRKLKLLALEKGFNNYLLSQVVSENEVYGMFQTKYALSLINVADTALFMVSTKEMKKMGLVAICTRKARHFQTGQCWICQIDYSTGQLTYTGEFCTLAEIQEELKKDFRQNEKK
;
A
#
# COMPACT_ATOMS: atom_id res chain seq x y z
N PHE A 1 -6.48 28.10 17.49
CA PHE A 1 -5.13 27.76 16.94
C PHE A 1 -4.71 26.28 17.14
N SER A 2 -5.08 25.63 18.25
CA SER A 2 -4.58 24.27 18.53
C SER A 2 -5.27 23.15 17.74
N LYS A 3 -6.53 23.27 17.35
CA LYS A 3 -7.24 22.25 16.55
C LYS A 3 -6.96 22.35 15.05
N GLU A 4 -6.80 23.56 14.53
CA GLU A 4 -6.47 23.78 13.12
C GLU A 4 -5.00 23.50 12.81
N ALA A 5 -4.07 23.77 13.75
CA ALA A 5 -2.67 23.42 13.60
C ALA A 5 -2.45 21.88 13.61
N LYS A 6 -3.28 21.12 14.33
CA LYS A 6 -3.26 19.65 14.26
C LYS A 6 -3.74 19.09 12.92
N LYS A 7 -4.63 19.80 12.20
CA LYS A 7 -5.09 19.42 10.85
C LYS A 7 -4.00 19.58 9.78
N LEU A 8 -2.95 20.34 10.04
CA LEU A 8 -1.79 20.50 9.15
C LEU A 8 -0.68 19.49 9.41
N ASN A 9 -0.87 18.53 10.32
CA ASN A 9 0.10 17.47 10.54
C ASN A 9 0.23 16.63 9.26
N LYS A 10 1.42 16.69 8.68
CA LYS A 10 1.79 15.88 7.54
C LYS A 10 1.99 14.45 8.01
N ILE A 11 1.18 13.54 7.50
CA ILE A 11 1.33 12.10 7.73
C ILE A 11 2.31 11.57 6.70
N SER A 12 3.39 10.94 7.14
CA SER A 12 4.31 10.23 6.26
C SER A 12 3.70 8.88 5.90
N SER A 13 3.70 8.54 4.61
CA SER A 13 3.36 7.18 4.16
C SER A 13 4.48 6.20 4.51
N GLY A 14 5.68 6.69 4.86
CA GLY A 14 6.87 5.88 5.10
C GLY A 14 7.22 4.97 3.93
N LEU A 15 6.72 5.28 2.73
CA LEU A 15 6.85 4.41 1.55
C LEU A 15 8.31 4.12 1.20
N LEU A 16 9.17 5.10 1.43
CA LEU A 16 10.59 4.99 1.15
C LEU A 16 11.39 5.32 2.41
N GLN A 17 12.25 4.42 2.82
CA GLN A 17 13.22 4.69 3.87
C GLN A 17 14.34 5.57 3.31
N GLY A 18 14.48 6.77 3.83
CA GLY A 18 15.52 7.70 3.42
C GLY A 18 15.18 9.14 3.77
N GLU A 19 16.19 9.95 4.11
CA GLU A 19 16.01 11.37 4.39
C GLU A 19 15.65 12.14 3.11
N GLY A 20 14.62 12.97 3.18
CA GLY A 20 14.42 14.04 2.22
C GLY A 20 13.48 13.78 1.03
N LEU A 21 12.76 12.67 1.00
CA LEU A 21 11.80 12.44 -0.08
C LEU A 21 10.51 13.22 0.14
N PRO A 22 10.15 14.15 -0.76
CA PRO A 22 8.95 14.99 -0.61
C PRO A 22 7.63 14.19 -0.71
N ILE A 23 7.69 12.93 -1.16
CA ILE A 23 6.55 12.02 -1.29
C ILE A 23 5.97 11.61 0.06
N GLU A 24 6.75 11.67 1.12
CA GLU A 24 6.40 11.12 2.42
C GLU A 24 5.35 11.93 3.18
N LYS A 25 5.07 13.15 2.75
CA LYS A 25 4.23 14.08 3.53
C LYS A 25 2.93 14.38 2.81
N THR A 26 1.88 13.64 3.16
CA THR A 26 0.52 13.95 2.74
C THR A 26 -0.19 14.85 3.76
N VAL A 27 -1.03 15.75 3.27
CA VAL A 27 -1.91 16.57 4.11
C VAL A 27 -3.14 15.73 4.48
N LEU A 28 -3.64 15.86 5.70
CA LEU A 28 -4.87 15.18 6.14
C LEU A 28 -6.03 15.46 5.17
N GLY A 29 -6.83 14.44 4.92
CA GLY A 29 -7.93 14.48 3.98
C GLY A 29 -7.50 14.31 2.52
N SER A 30 -6.28 13.85 2.24
CA SER A 30 -5.78 13.66 0.87
C SER A 30 -6.22 12.35 0.25
N ASN A 31 -6.46 12.39 -1.08
CA ASN A 31 -6.50 11.21 -1.93
C ASN A 31 -5.14 11.06 -2.62
N VAL A 32 -4.46 9.94 -2.33
CA VAL A 32 -3.20 9.53 -2.96
C VAL A 32 -3.49 8.35 -3.89
N ILE A 33 -3.17 8.49 -5.16
CA ILE A 33 -3.30 7.40 -6.13
C ILE A 33 -1.94 6.75 -6.34
N TYR A 34 -1.88 5.42 -6.20
CA TYR A 34 -0.74 4.60 -6.57
C TYR A 34 -1.06 3.80 -7.83
N GLY A 35 -0.44 4.16 -8.93
CA GLY A 35 -0.57 3.47 -10.21
C GLY A 35 0.62 2.57 -10.49
N ALA A 36 0.37 1.34 -10.95
CA ALA A 36 1.41 0.45 -11.47
C ALA A 36 0.83 -0.54 -12.47
N ALA A 37 1.65 -0.99 -13.42
CA ALA A 37 1.32 -2.14 -14.24
C ALA A 37 1.32 -3.43 -13.41
N SER A 38 0.71 -4.48 -13.96
CA SER A 38 0.73 -5.79 -13.32
C SER A 38 2.17 -6.28 -13.12
N GLY A 39 2.47 -6.82 -11.94
CA GLY A 39 3.78 -7.38 -11.60
C GLY A 39 4.91 -6.37 -11.32
N VAL A 40 4.63 -5.06 -11.30
CA VAL A 40 5.65 -4.03 -11.00
C VAL A 40 5.78 -3.75 -9.49
N GLY A 41 4.84 -4.23 -8.66
CA GLY A 41 4.91 -4.06 -7.20
C GLY A 41 3.82 -3.17 -6.59
N LYS A 42 2.68 -3.00 -7.28
CA LYS A 42 1.54 -2.19 -6.79
C LYS A 42 1.13 -2.55 -5.36
N SER A 43 0.83 -3.83 -5.11
CA SER A 43 0.41 -4.30 -3.78
C SER A 43 1.53 -4.17 -2.74
N ILE A 44 2.80 -4.23 -3.16
CA ILE A 44 3.94 -3.93 -2.28
C ILE A 44 3.84 -2.49 -1.77
N MET A 45 3.58 -1.50 -2.65
CA MET A 45 3.38 -0.10 -2.22
C MET A 45 2.25 0.03 -1.20
N GLY A 46 1.10 -0.60 -1.46
CA GLY A 46 -0.06 -0.54 -0.57
C GLY A 46 0.23 -1.14 0.81
N ILE A 47 0.80 -2.33 0.84
CA ILE A 47 1.13 -3.03 2.09
C ILE A 47 2.23 -2.29 2.86
N THR A 48 3.27 -1.79 2.17
CA THR A 48 4.34 -0.99 2.79
C THR A 48 3.77 0.29 3.40
N THR A 49 2.88 0.98 2.68
CA THR A 49 2.20 2.18 3.21
C THR A 49 1.36 1.84 4.44
N ALA A 50 0.54 0.78 4.39
CA ALA A 50 -0.28 0.35 5.52
C ALA A 50 0.56 0.03 6.75
N LEU A 51 1.62 -0.75 6.58
CA LEU A 51 2.53 -1.14 7.65
C LEU A 51 3.22 0.08 8.27
N ASN A 52 3.78 0.97 7.43
CA ASN A 52 4.49 2.15 7.92
C ASN A 52 3.58 3.15 8.64
N CYS A 53 2.38 3.40 8.11
CA CYS A 53 1.36 4.19 8.80
C CYS A 53 1.04 3.60 10.17
N PHE A 54 0.81 2.28 10.24
CA PHE A 54 0.54 1.59 11.48
C PHE A 54 1.71 1.67 12.48
N LEU A 55 2.96 1.47 12.03
CA LEU A 55 4.14 1.56 12.89
C LEU A 55 4.39 2.98 13.42
N GLN A 56 3.90 3.99 12.72
CA GLN A 56 3.93 5.40 13.16
C GLN A 56 2.81 5.75 14.16
N GLY A 57 2.03 4.78 14.61
CA GLY A 57 0.96 4.97 15.58
C GLY A 57 -0.39 5.36 14.98
N GLN A 58 -0.56 5.24 13.66
CA GLN A 58 -1.82 5.55 12.99
C GLN A 58 -2.81 4.36 13.10
N ASN A 59 -4.10 4.68 13.11
CA ASN A 59 -5.18 3.72 12.91
C ASN A 59 -5.39 3.52 11.41
N VAL A 60 -5.19 2.29 10.95
CA VAL A 60 -5.15 1.94 9.53
C VAL A 60 -6.27 0.96 9.17
N LEU A 61 -6.99 1.25 8.09
CA LEU A 61 -7.88 0.31 7.41
C LEU A 61 -7.28 -0.07 6.06
N LEU A 62 -6.96 -1.34 5.88
CA LEU A 62 -6.51 -1.91 4.60
C LEU A 62 -7.61 -2.82 4.04
N ILE A 63 -8.10 -2.51 2.84
CA ILE A 63 -9.06 -3.31 2.09
C ILE A 63 -8.35 -3.86 0.85
N SER A 64 -8.29 -5.18 0.70
CA SER A 64 -7.67 -5.84 -0.45
C SER A 64 -8.65 -6.78 -1.14
N TYR A 65 -8.83 -6.57 -2.43
CA TYR A 65 -9.65 -7.41 -3.31
C TYR A 65 -8.81 -8.44 -4.08
N GLU A 66 -7.49 -8.35 -4.00
CA GLU A 66 -6.58 -9.18 -4.81
C GLU A 66 -5.92 -10.29 -4.01
N ILE A 67 -5.54 -10.01 -2.76
CA ILE A 67 -4.76 -10.93 -1.93
C ILE A 67 -5.43 -11.19 -0.58
N SER A 68 -5.23 -12.39 -0.05
CA SER A 68 -5.83 -12.81 1.21
C SER A 68 -5.19 -12.14 2.43
N LYS A 69 -5.89 -12.16 3.56
CA LYS A 69 -5.41 -11.62 4.83
C LYS A 69 -4.12 -12.32 5.29
N ALA A 70 -4.04 -13.64 5.13
CA ALA A 70 -2.85 -14.40 5.49
C ALA A 70 -1.64 -13.97 4.65
N GLN A 71 -1.81 -13.81 3.34
CA GLN A 71 -0.76 -13.31 2.45
C GLN A 71 -0.32 -11.89 2.78
N ILE A 72 -1.24 -11.01 3.19
CA ILE A 72 -0.89 -9.65 3.65
C ILE A 72 -0.05 -9.72 4.91
N ILE A 73 -0.43 -10.54 5.90
CA ILE A 73 0.32 -10.71 7.15
C ILE A 73 1.72 -11.27 6.88
N ILE A 74 1.86 -12.28 6.01
CA ILE A 74 3.15 -12.84 5.61
C ILE A 74 4.02 -11.75 4.98
N ARG A 75 3.49 -10.95 4.06
CA ARG A 75 4.21 -9.84 3.44
C ARG A 75 4.63 -8.77 4.45
N MET A 76 3.77 -8.40 5.39
CA MET A 76 4.11 -7.45 6.45
C MET A 76 5.24 -7.98 7.36
N ARG A 77 5.20 -9.27 7.72
CA ARG A 77 6.28 -9.90 8.49
C ARG A 77 7.60 -9.93 7.71
N SER A 78 7.55 -10.29 6.44
CA SER A 78 8.72 -10.29 5.56
C SER A 78 9.31 -8.87 5.42
N LEU A 79 8.48 -7.85 5.22
CA LEU A 79 8.90 -6.44 5.18
C LEU A 79 9.58 -6.00 6.49
N LEU A 80 9.04 -6.41 7.64
CA LEU A 80 9.59 -6.05 8.95
C LEU A 80 10.93 -6.71 9.23
N THR A 81 11.06 -7.97 8.85
CA THR A 81 12.19 -8.84 9.28
C THR A 81 13.31 -8.93 8.26
N GLY A 82 13.02 -8.65 6.97
CA GLY A 82 13.92 -8.95 5.86
C GLY A 82 14.06 -10.45 5.56
N VAL A 83 13.24 -11.30 6.21
CA VAL A 83 13.16 -12.74 5.90
C VAL A 83 12.29 -12.91 4.66
N SER A 84 12.67 -13.80 3.75
CA SER A 84 11.94 -13.99 2.49
C SER A 84 10.49 -14.46 2.71
N LEU A 85 9.61 -14.15 1.75
CA LEU A 85 8.20 -14.57 1.79
C LEU A 85 8.04 -16.09 1.90
N ASP A 86 8.88 -16.85 1.18
CA ASP A 86 8.86 -18.30 1.19
C ASP A 86 9.25 -18.86 2.56
N GLU A 87 10.28 -18.28 3.20
CA GLU A 87 10.72 -18.68 4.54
C GLU A 87 9.69 -18.30 5.60
N VAL A 88 9.08 -17.09 5.53
CA VAL A 88 8.00 -16.68 6.46
C VAL A 88 6.78 -17.58 6.31
N SER A 89 6.46 -18.01 5.08
CA SER A 89 5.32 -18.91 4.81
C SER A 89 5.58 -20.34 5.27
N ASN A 90 6.85 -20.78 5.23
CA ASN A 90 7.24 -22.14 5.54
C ASN A 90 8.31 -22.20 6.64
N ASN A 91 7.84 -22.25 7.89
CA ASN A 91 8.69 -22.24 9.09
C ASN A 91 9.79 -23.32 9.13
N SER A 92 9.71 -24.38 8.29
CA SER A 92 10.67 -25.48 8.29
C SER A 92 12.05 -25.10 7.74
N TYR A 93 12.17 -24.01 7.00
CA TYR A 93 13.43 -23.54 6.41
C TYR A 93 14.09 -22.40 7.18
N LEU A 94 13.47 -21.89 8.25
CA LEU A 94 14.00 -20.79 9.03
C LEU A 94 15.22 -21.19 9.85
N THR A 95 16.28 -20.38 9.79
CA THR A 95 17.36 -20.40 10.79
C THR A 95 16.82 -20.00 12.16
N GLU A 96 17.51 -20.34 13.25
CA GLU A 96 17.07 -19.96 14.60
C GLU A 96 16.94 -18.42 14.75
N ASP A 97 17.86 -17.64 14.19
CA ASP A 97 17.77 -16.19 14.21
C ASP A 97 16.55 -15.67 13.41
N ALA A 98 16.27 -16.26 12.25
CA ALA A 98 15.09 -15.91 11.47
C ALA A 98 13.78 -16.28 12.18
N LYS A 99 13.73 -17.42 12.89
CA LYS A 99 12.58 -17.78 13.74
C LYS A 99 12.31 -16.72 14.82
N VAL A 100 13.36 -16.26 15.50
CA VAL A 100 13.24 -15.19 16.49
C VAL A 100 12.73 -13.89 15.88
N LEU A 101 13.24 -13.50 14.70
CA LEU A 101 12.77 -12.31 13.99
C LEU A 101 11.29 -12.42 13.61
N VAL A 102 10.88 -13.54 13.02
CA VAL A 102 9.49 -13.78 12.61
C VAL A 102 8.55 -13.83 13.83
N LEU A 103 8.97 -14.47 14.92
CA LEU A 103 8.22 -14.46 16.18
C LEU A 103 8.04 -13.02 16.70
N CYS A 104 9.15 -12.29 16.86
CA CYS A 104 9.13 -10.91 17.37
C CYS A 104 8.33 -9.96 16.48
N SER A 105 8.27 -10.17 15.17
CA SER A 105 7.43 -9.38 14.27
C SER A 105 5.94 -9.47 14.62
N GLY A 106 5.48 -10.62 15.10
CA GLY A 106 4.11 -10.79 15.61
C GLY A 106 3.83 -9.89 16.83
N TYR A 107 4.79 -9.78 17.74
CA TYR A 107 4.67 -8.89 18.90
C TYR A 107 4.72 -7.41 18.50
N VAL A 108 5.53 -7.03 17.52
CA VAL A 108 5.54 -5.66 16.97
C VAL A 108 4.16 -5.24 16.43
N MET A 109 3.40 -6.18 15.88
CA MET A 109 2.04 -5.90 15.38
C MET A 109 0.99 -5.72 16.47
N THR A 110 1.25 -6.17 17.70
CA THR A 110 0.27 -6.16 18.79
C THR A 110 0.71 -5.35 20.00
N LYS A 111 2.01 -5.23 20.24
CA LYS A 111 2.61 -4.57 21.40
C LYS A 111 3.31 -3.27 21.02
N ASP A 112 3.37 -2.33 21.94
CA ASP A 112 4.09 -1.05 21.72
C ASP A 112 5.60 -1.22 21.85
N ILE A 113 6.21 -1.90 20.87
CA ILE A 113 7.62 -2.20 20.83
C ILE A 113 8.13 -2.18 19.37
N THR A 114 9.39 -1.83 19.17
CA THR A 114 10.08 -1.95 17.88
C THR A 114 10.70 -3.34 17.70
N LEU A 115 10.95 -3.78 16.46
CA LEU A 115 11.49 -5.13 16.21
C LEU A 115 12.83 -5.36 16.92
N ASN A 116 13.77 -4.42 16.84
CA ASN A 116 15.08 -4.56 17.49
C ASN A 116 14.93 -4.74 19.01
N LYS A 117 14.12 -3.91 19.65
CA LYS A 117 13.85 -4.03 21.09
C LYS A 117 13.14 -5.34 21.46
N ALA A 118 12.23 -5.83 20.60
CA ALA A 118 11.55 -7.10 20.82
C ALA A 118 12.55 -8.26 20.73
N VAL A 119 13.45 -8.26 19.77
CA VAL A 119 14.50 -9.28 19.62
C VAL A 119 15.47 -9.27 20.82
N GLU A 120 15.92 -8.10 21.24
CA GLU A 120 16.78 -7.95 22.42
C GLU A 120 16.08 -8.45 23.69
N ALA A 121 14.82 -8.06 23.88
CA ALA A 121 14.03 -8.48 25.03
C ALA A 121 13.77 -10.00 25.03
N TYR A 122 13.44 -10.57 23.86
CA TYR A 122 13.28 -12.02 23.71
C TYR A 122 14.56 -12.79 24.08
N LYS A 123 15.71 -12.36 23.55
CA LYS A 123 17.02 -12.99 23.83
C LYS A 123 17.39 -12.92 25.32
N LYS A 124 16.96 -11.86 26.01
CA LYS A 124 17.30 -11.63 27.43
C LYS A 124 16.31 -12.25 28.41
N PHE A 125 15.02 -12.18 28.12
CA PHE A 125 13.95 -12.47 29.09
C PHE A 125 12.98 -13.56 28.62
N GLY A 126 13.09 -14.00 27.35
CA GLY A 126 12.19 -14.99 26.75
C GLY A 126 10.86 -14.40 26.25
N GLU A 127 10.01 -15.28 25.73
CA GLU A 127 8.74 -14.90 25.09
C GLU A 127 7.71 -14.36 26.10
N ASP A 128 7.68 -14.88 27.32
CA ASP A 128 6.69 -14.49 28.32
C ASP A 128 6.79 -13.00 28.68
N TYR A 129 8.00 -12.46 28.69
CA TYR A 129 8.20 -11.02 28.85
C TYR A 129 7.52 -10.20 27.75
N LEU A 130 7.59 -10.65 26.49
CA LEU A 130 6.94 -9.96 25.36
C LEU A 130 5.42 -9.97 25.46
N LYS A 131 4.83 -11.04 26.02
CA LYS A 131 3.38 -11.16 26.24
C LYS A 131 2.87 -10.13 27.23
N GLU A 132 3.67 -9.79 28.24
CA GLU A 132 3.32 -8.83 29.29
C GLU A 132 3.50 -7.35 28.90
N LEU A 133 4.12 -7.07 27.73
CA LEU A 133 4.27 -5.70 27.26
C LEU A 133 2.92 -5.03 26.98
N PRO A 134 2.85 -3.68 27.12
CA PRO A 134 1.64 -2.94 26.79
C PRO A 134 1.21 -3.18 25.34
N ASP A 135 -0.10 -3.33 25.14
CA ASP A 135 -0.68 -3.39 23.80
C ASP A 135 -0.57 -2.05 23.09
N ARG A 136 -0.50 -2.09 21.78
CA ARG A 136 -0.58 -0.87 20.97
C ARG A 136 -1.94 -0.20 21.16
N THR A 137 -1.93 1.13 21.19
CA THR A 137 -3.16 1.94 21.26
C THR A 137 -3.81 2.17 19.89
N ASN A 138 -3.02 2.05 18.82
CA ASN A 138 -3.49 2.14 17.44
C ASN A 138 -3.85 0.76 16.87
N SER A 139 -4.62 0.75 15.80
CA SER A 139 -5.13 -0.46 15.17
C SER A 139 -4.77 -0.58 13.68
N LEU A 140 -4.58 -1.81 13.23
CA LEU A 140 -4.54 -2.17 11.82
C LEU A 140 -5.67 -3.16 11.54
N LYS A 141 -6.71 -2.71 10.84
CA LYS A 141 -7.82 -3.54 10.41
C LYS A 141 -7.60 -3.94 8.95
N ILE A 142 -7.61 -5.23 8.68
CA ILE A 142 -7.47 -5.80 7.33
C ILE A 142 -8.80 -6.44 6.94
N LEU A 143 -9.38 -5.95 5.85
CA LEU A 143 -10.50 -6.58 5.13
C LEU A 143 -9.92 -7.07 3.81
N ALA A 144 -9.86 -8.37 3.60
CA ALA A 144 -9.19 -8.96 2.45
C ALA A 144 -9.99 -10.13 1.88
N ALA A 145 -9.63 -10.57 0.68
CA ALA A 145 -10.16 -11.78 0.09
C ALA A 145 -10.07 -12.94 1.08
N ILE A 146 -11.10 -13.77 1.12
CA ILE A 146 -11.20 -14.87 2.09
C ILE A 146 -10.10 -15.87 1.81
N ASP A 147 -9.38 -16.27 2.84
CA ASP A 147 -8.42 -17.39 2.77
C ASP A 147 -9.16 -18.71 2.48
N LEU A 148 -8.47 -19.69 1.86
CA LEU A 148 -9.06 -20.97 1.50
C LEU A 148 -9.64 -21.72 2.72
N GLU A 149 -9.03 -21.58 3.88
CA GLU A 149 -9.50 -22.17 5.14
C GLU A 149 -10.81 -21.51 5.60
N ASP A 150 -10.90 -20.17 5.51
CA ASP A 150 -12.12 -19.42 5.81
C ASP A 150 -13.25 -19.73 4.80
N LEU A 151 -12.89 -20.10 3.55
CA LEU A 151 -13.84 -20.54 2.53
C LEU A 151 -14.55 -21.84 2.89
N GLU A 152 -13.83 -22.81 3.44
CA GLU A 152 -14.43 -24.08 3.90
C GLU A 152 -15.34 -23.84 5.09
N GLU A 153 -14.92 -23.04 6.06
CA GLU A 153 -15.73 -22.65 7.22
C GLU A 153 -16.97 -21.82 6.81
N ALA A 154 -16.80 -20.91 5.84
CA ALA A 154 -17.91 -20.11 5.30
C ALA A 154 -18.92 -21.00 4.53
N ARG A 155 -18.44 -21.98 3.75
CA ARG A 155 -19.31 -22.98 3.08
C ARG A 155 -20.11 -23.82 4.08
N VAL A 156 -19.47 -24.28 5.13
CA VAL A 156 -20.12 -25.07 6.19
C VAL A 156 -21.17 -24.23 6.93
N LYS A 157 -20.93 -22.92 7.11
CA LYS A 157 -21.86 -21.99 7.77
C LYS A 157 -22.91 -21.38 6.82
N GLY A 158 -22.94 -21.79 5.53
CA GLY A 158 -23.89 -21.25 4.53
C GLY A 158 -23.66 -19.78 4.18
N LYS A 159 -22.48 -19.23 4.46
CA LYS A 159 -22.10 -17.88 4.04
C LYS A 159 -21.59 -17.92 2.60
N THR A 160 -22.09 -17.01 1.78
CA THR A 160 -21.62 -16.82 0.40
C THR A 160 -20.28 -16.08 0.39
N LEU A 161 -19.52 -16.24 -0.71
CA LEU A 161 -18.21 -15.60 -0.97
C LEU A 161 -18.24 -14.05 -1.04
N ASP A 162 -19.42 -13.44 -0.86
CA ASP A 162 -19.68 -12.01 -1.03
C ASP A 162 -19.28 -11.17 0.20
N SER A 163 -18.20 -11.53 0.88
CA SER A 163 -17.87 -10.90 2.18
C SER A 163 -16.93 -9.69 2.09
N LEU A 164 -16.43 -9.32 0.90
CA LEU A 164 -15.70 -8.06 0.73
C LEU A 164 -16.70 -6.92 0.52
N PRO A 165 -16.49 -5.77 1.19
CA PRO A 165 -17.45 -4.69 1.14
C PRO A 165 -17.54 -4.08 -0.28
N ASN A 166 -18.77 -3.79 -0.71
CA ASN A 166 -19.03 -2.98 -1.89
C ASN A 166 -18.80 -1.48 -1.61
N ASP A 167 -18.94 -0.63 -2.62
CA ASP A 167 -18.73 0.80 -2.52
C ASP A 167 -19.59 1.49 -1.42
N GLU A 168 -20.86 1.12 -1.30
CA GLU A 168 -21.76 1.68 -0.28
C GLU A 168 -21.37 1.23 1.13
N GLU A 169 -21.03 -0.04 1.30
CA GLU A 169 -20.57 -0.58 2.60
C GLU A 169 -19.24 0.03 3.05
N ILE A 170 -18.31 0.29 2.12
CA ILE A 170 -17.08 1.03 2.45
C ILE A 170 -17.42 2.43 2.95
N LEU A 171 -18.29 3.14 2.24
CA LEU A 171 -18.69 4.50 2.64
C LEU A 171 -19.38 4.49 4.01
N GLU A 172 -20.26 3.53 4.29
CA GLU A 172 -20.91 3.36 5.60
C GLU A 172 -19.92 3.09 6.73
N ILE A 173 -18.93 2.23 6.48
CA ILE A 173 -17.83 1.97 7.44
C ILE A 173 -17.07 3.27 7.74
N LEU A 174 -16.77 4.07 6.70
CA LEU A 174 -16.03 5.31 6.85
C LEU A 174 -16.86 6.44 7.47
N GLU A 175 -18.15 6.52 7.19
CA GLU A 175 -19.07 7.45 7.86
C GLU A 175 -19.14 7.16 9.35
N THR A 176 -19.24 5.89 9.73
CA THR A 176 -19.44 5.47 11.12
C THR A 176 -18.15 5.51 11.94
N HIS A 177 -17.01 5.17 11.33
CA HIS A 177 -15.75 4.94 12.04
C HIS A 177 -14.60 5.85 11.56
N GLY A 178 -14.80 6.65 10.54
CA GLY A 178 -13.73 7.44 9.90
C GLY A 178 -12.99 8.38 10.85
N GLU A 179 -13.66 8.94 11.86
CA GLU A 179 -13.03 9.81 12.88
C GLU A 179 -11.95 9.11 13.71
N LYS A 180 -11.98 7.77 13.76
CA LYS A 180 -10.99 6.93 14.46
C LYS A 180 -9.88 6.44 13.54
N LEU A 181 -9.98 6.72 12.24
CA LEU A 181 -9.01 6.30 11.24
C LEU A 181 -8.08 7.47 10.89
N ASP A 182 -6.83 7.15 10.59
CA ASP A 182 -5.84 8.08 10.07
C ASP A 182 -5.51 7.77 8.60
N SER A 183 -5.58 6.50 8.21
CA SER A 183 -5.25 6.05 6.86
C SER A 183 -6.17 4.92 6.39
N VAL A 184 -6.64 5.03 5.15
CA VAL A 184 -7.45 4.03 4.46
C VAL A 184 -6.73 3.63 3.17
N ILE A 185 -6.45 2.34 2.99
CA ILE A 185 -5.78 1.80 1.82
C ILE A 185 -6.74 0.86 1.09
N ILE A 186 -6.91 1.03 -0.24
CA ILE A 186 -7.76 0.17 -1.07
C ILE A 186 -6.92 -0.43 -2.20
N ASP A 187 -6.71 -1.75 -2.17
CA ASP A 187 -5.95 -2.53 -3.16
C ASP A 187 -6.89 -3.53 -3.88
N TYR A 188 -7.36 -3.24 -5.09
CA TYR A 188 -7.24 -1.98 -5.80
C TYR A 188 -8.64 -1.46 -6.21
N ILE A 189 -8.75 -0.18 -6.41
CA ILE A 189 -10.03 0.53 -6.52
C ILE A 189 -10.92 0.04 -7.68
N SER A 190 -10.33 -0.49 -8.75
CA SER A 190 -11.10 -1.01 -9.87
C SER A 190 -11.72 -2.39 -9.63
N GLU A 191 -11.41 -3.06 -8.54
CA GLU A 191 -12.06 -4.33 -8.16
C GLU A 191 -13.17 -4.16 -7.12
N VAL A 192 -13.34 -2.96 -6.58
CA VAL A 192 -14.46 -2.66 -5.68
C VAL A 192 -15.78 -3.00 -6.37
N PRO A 193 -16.65 -3.85 -5.79
CA PRO A 193 -17.98 -4.08 -6.31
C PRO A 193 -18.82 -2.81 -6.18
N PHE A 194 -19.49 -2.40 -7.25
CA PHE A 194 -20.41 -1.26 -7.23
C PHE A 194 -21.85 -1.75 -7.20
N LYS A 195 -22.60 -1.39 -6.17
CA LYS A 195 -23.99 -1.78 -6.00
C LYS A 195 -24.90 -1.11 -7.04
N ASN A 196 -24.62 0.16 -7.33
CA ASN A 196 -25.30 0.90 -8.37
C ASN A 196 -24.34 1.13 -9.53
N SER A 197 -24.50 0.38 -10.62
CA SER A 197 -23.71 0.63 -11.82
C SER A 197 -24.24 1.87 -12.54
N TYR A 198 -23.44 2.95 -12.52
CA TYR A 198 -23.62 4.03 -13.48
C TYR A 198 -23.36 3.51 -14.91
N ASN A 199 -23.69 4.31 -15.93
CA ASN A 199 -23.56 3.95 -17.35
C ASN A 199 -22.16 3.41 -17.76
N SER A 200 -21.13 3.64 -16.92
CA SER A 200 -19.82 3.03 -17.08
C SER A 200 -19.14 2.81 -15.74
N ARG A 201 -18.26 1.79 -15.67
CA ARG A 201 -17.44 1.52 -14.48
C ARG A 201 -16.51 2.71 -14.14
N GLU A 202 -16.06 3.45 -15.15
CA GLU A 202 -15.24 4.65 -14.96
C GLU A 202 -15.96 5.74 -14.15
N ILE A 203 -17.24 5.97 -14.47
CA ILE A 203 -18.08 6.93 -13.74
C ILE A 203 -18.27 6.46 -12.30
N SER A 204 -18.58 5.18 -12.09
CA SER A 204 -18.75 4.60 -10.74
C SER A 204 -17.49 4.79 -9.89
N ILE A 205 -16.32 4.45 -10.42
CA ILE A 205 -15.04 4.62 -9.73
C ILE A 205 -14.77 6.10 -9.42
N THR A 206 -15.05 7.00 -10.35
CA THR A 206 -14.82 8.44 -10.19
C THR A 206 -15.71 9.02 -9.09
N GLU A 207 -17.00 8.69 -9.10
CA GLU A 207 -17.94 9.17 -8.08
C GLU A 207 -17.62 8.57 -6.70
N PHE A 208 -17.27 7.30 -6.64
CA PHE A 208 -16.81 6.69 -5.40
C PHE A 208 -15.55 7.39 -4.84
N THR A 209 -14.57 7.64 -5.70
CA THR A 209 -13.33 8.36 -5.31
C THR A 209 -13.62 9.78 -4.82
N ARG A 210 -14.60 10.48 -5.41
CA ARG A 210 -15.05 11.81 -4.93
C ARG A 210 -15.70 11.72 -3.55
N LYS A 211 -16.57 10.74 -3.31
CA LYS A 211 -17.19 10.50 -2.01
C LYS A 211 -16.13 10.18 -0.94
N LEU A 212 -15.17 9.30 -1.27
CA LEU A 212 -14.03 9.02 -0.39
C LEU A 212 -13.25 10.30 -0.03
N LYS A 213 -13.03 11.18 -1.00
CA LYS A 213 -12.35 12.46 -0.76
C LYS A 213 -13.14 13.38 0.18
N LEU A 214 -14.45 13.46 0.02
CA LEU A 214 -15.30 14.27 0.90
C LEU A 214 -15.29 13.73 2.33
N LEU A 215 -15.43 12.43 2.51
CA LEU A 215 -15.33 11.78 3.82
C LEU A 215 -13.95 11.97 4.47
N ALA A 216 -12.89 11.84 3.68
CA ALA A 216 -11.53 12.05 4.15
C ALA A 216 -11.32 13.50 4.68
N LEU A 217 -11.85 14.48 3.98
CA LEU A 217 -11.82 15.89 4.41
C LEU A 217 -12.66 16.12 5.68
N GLU A 218 -13.84 15.52 5.76
CA GLU A 218 -14.76 15.66 6.88
C GLU A 218 -14.21 14.97 8.15
N LYS A 219 -13.77 13.72 8.02
CA LYS A 219 -13.36 12.86 9.14
C LYS A 219 -11.87 12.98 9.50
N GLY A 220 -11.03 13.50 8.59
CA GLY A 220 -9.62 13.78 8.85
C GLY A 220 -8.68 12.57 8.63
N PHE A 221 -8.99 11.66 7.71
CA PHE A 221 -8.10 10.57 7.32
C PHE A 221 -7.55 10.75 5.90
N ASN A 222 -6.55 9.96 5.52
CA ASN A 222 -6.01 9.92 4.16
C ASN A 222 -6.43 8.64 3.44
N ASN A 223 -6.75 8.77 2.14
CA ASN A 223 -6.97 7.64 1.26
C ASN A 223 -5.72 7.36 0.42
N TYR A 224 -5.30 6.09 0.38
CA TYR A 224 -4.30 5.55 -0.53
C TYR A 224 -4.98 4.53 -1.43
N LEU A 225 -5.21 4.92 -2.68
CA LEU A 225 -6.00 4.16 -3.63
C LEU A 225 -5.08 3.56 -4.69
N LEU A 226 -5.00 2.24 -4.73
CA LEU A 226 -4.21 1.54 -5.71
C LEU A 226 -5.01 1.38 -7.00
N SER A 227 -4.35 1.56 -8.15
CA SER A 227 -4.97 1.43 -9.47
C SER A 227 -4.03 0.74 -10.44
N GLN A 228 -4.57 -0.15 -11.24
CA GLN A 228 -3.80 -0.80 -12.29
C GLN A 228 -3.66 0.12 -13.51
N VAL A 229 -2.45 0.25 -14.01
CA VAL A 229 -2.14 0.96 -15.27
C VAL A 229 -2.17 -0.06 -16.40
N VAL A 230 -2.70 0.33 -17.57
CA VAL A 230 -2.65 -0.51 -18.77
C VAL A 230 -1.26 -0.38 -19.38
N SER A 231 -0.57 -1.49 -19.59
CA SER A 231 0.82 -1.56 -20.02
C SER A 231 1.10 -0.82 -21.36
N GLU A 232 0.13 -0.81 -22.25
CA GLU A 232 0.21 -0.09 -23.55
C GLU A 232 0.34 1.42 -23.37
N ASN A 233 -0.21 1.97 -22.28
CA ASN A 233 -0.15 3.39 -21.97
C ASN A 233 1.14 3.81 -21.25
N GLU A 234 1.87 2.87 -20.67
CA GLU A 234 3.21 3.12 -20.13
C GLU A 234 4.17 3.55 -21.25
N VAL A 235 4.07 2.90 -22.42
CA VAL A 235 4.94 3.10 -23.57
C VAL A 235 4.84 4.50 -24.14
N TYR A 236 3.63 5.07 -24.17
CA TYR A 236 3.41 6.41 -24.71
C TYR A 236 3.57 7.52 -23.65
N GLY A 237 3.99 7.17 -22.43
CA GLY A 237 4.16 8.12 -21.34
C GLY A 237 2.86 8.76 -20.84
N MET A 238 1.76 8.24 -21.31
CA MET A 238 0.45 8.52 -20.77
C MET A 238 0.20 7.47 -19.69
N PHE A 239 0.65 7.72 -18.47
CA PHE A 239 0.29 6.90 -17.31
C PHE A 239 -1.22 6.97 -17.12
N GLN A 240 -1.94 6.27 -17.98
CA GLN A 240 -3.37 6.14 -17.87
C GLN A 240 -3.65 4.92 -17.04
N THR A 241 -4.35 5.13 -15.93
CA THR A 241 -4.98 4.02 -15.23
C THR A 241 -6.04 3.43 -16.16
N LYS A 242 -6.44 2.19 -15.95
CA LYS A 242 -7.52 1.54 -16.73
C LYS A 242 -8.82 2.39 -16.78
N TYR A 243 -8.95 3.34 -15.85
CA TYR A 243 -10.07 4.27 -15.68
C TYR A 243 -9.63 5.72 -15.44
N ALA A 244 -8.54 6.02 -15.78
CA ALA A 244 -7.60 7.03 -16.09
C ALA A 244 -7.58 8.45 -15.53
N LEU A 245 -7.83 9.36 -16.43
CA LEU A 245 -7.68 10.80 -16.18
C LEU A 245 -8.59 11.31 -15.07
N SER A 246 -9.76 10.72 -14.95
CA SER A 246 -10.74 11.07 -13.93
C SER A 246 -10.25 10.80 -12.50
N LEU A 247 -9.58 9.66 -12.26
CA LEU A 247 -8.97 9.36 -10.95
C LEU A 247 -7.85 10.34 -10.61
N ILE A 248 -6.96 10.61 -11.58
CA ILE A 248 -5.88 11.58 -11.39
C ILE A 248 -6.45 12.97 -11.11
N ASN A 249 -7.56 13.34 -11.73
CA ASN A 249 -8.19 14.65 -11.51
C ASN A 249 -8.71 14.82 -10.09
N VAL A 250 -9.25 13.77 -9.48
CA VAL A 250 -9.76 13.79 -8.09
C VAL A 250 -8.62 13.63 -7.06
N ALA A 251 -7.47 13.07 -7.45
CA ALA A 251 -6.33 12.90 -6.55
C ALA A 251 -5.69 14.24 -6.13
N ASP A 252 -5.13 14.28 -4.94
CA ASP A 252 -4.21 15.33 -4.49
C ASP A 252 -2.77 14.98 -4.90
N THR A 253 -2.45 13.70 -4.87
CA THR A 253 -1.16 13.14 -5.31
C THR A 253 -1.41 11.90 -6.15
N ALA A 254 -0.68 11.77 -7.26
CA ALA A 254 -0.67 10.56 -8.08
C ALA A 254 0.77 10.15 -8.37
N LEU A 255 1.13 8.97 -7.88
CA LEU A 255 2.43 8.34 -8.02
C LEU A 255 2.31 7.08 -8.88
N PHE A 256 3.23 6.91 -9.81
CA PHE A 256 3.25 5.75 -10.69
C PHE A 256 4.55 5.00 -10.55
N MET A 257 4.44 3.70 -10.31
CA MET A 257 5.57 2.78 -10.29
C MET A 257 5.79 2.23 -11.69
N VAL A 258 6.97 2.43 -12.22
CA VAL A 258 7.36 2.07 -13.59
C VAL A 258 8.69 1.34 -13.57
N SER A 259 8.87 0.38 -14.47
CA SER A 259 10.14 -0.31 -14.62
C SER A 259 10.39 -0.64 -16.09
N THR A 260 11.52 -0.18 -16.64
CA THR A 260 11.99 -0.60 -17.96
C THR A 260 12.48 -2.05 -17.90
N LYS A 261 12.71 -2.67 -19.07
CA LYS A 261 13.25 -4.04 -19.11
C LYS A 261 14.61 -4.18 -18.43
N GLU A 262 15.45 -3.15 -18.57
CA GLU A 262 16.77 -3.15 -17.92
C GLU A 262 16.65 -2.94 -16.42
N MET A 263 15.81 -2.02 -15.98
CA MET A 263 15.51 -1.82 -14.58
C MET A 263 14.98 -3.12 -13.93
N LYS A 264 14.06 -3.83 -14.59
CA LYS A 264 13.53 -5.12 -14.09
C LYS A 264 14.64 -6.15 -13.87
N LYS A 265 15.63 -6.24 -14.78
CA LYS A 265 16.77 -7.15 -14.63
C LYS A 265 17.64 -6.81 -13.43
N MET A 266 17.71 -5.54 -13.08
CA MET A 266 18.49 -5.04 -11.93
C MET A 266 17.67 -4.96 -10.63
N GLY A 267 16.40 -5.37 -10.65
CA GLY A 267 15.50 -5.21 -9.49
C GLY A 267 15.20 -3.74 -9.18
N LEU A 268 15.19 -2.86 -10.20
CA LEU A 268 14.94 -1.44 -10.04
C LEU A 268 13.54 -1.07 -10.51
N VAL A 269 12.96 -0.08 -9.85
CA VAL A 269 11.71 0.57 -10.23
C VAL A 269 11.84 2.08 -10.08
N ALA A 270 11.14 2.83 -10.91
CA ALA A 270 11.02 4.27 -10.75
C ALA A 270 9.64 4.61 -10.18
N ILE A 271 9.59 5.43 -9.14
CA ILE A 271 8.36 6.01 -8.60
C ILE A 271 8.26 7.43 -9.15
N CYS A 272 7.34 7.64 -10.07
CA CYS A 272 7.18 8.88 -10.81
C CYS A 272 5.99 9.70 -10.30
N THR A 273 6.20 10.99 -10.06
CA THR A 273 5.13 11.91 -9.67
C THR A 273 4.41 12.44 -10.88
N ARG A 274 3.16 12.05 -11.06
CA ARG A 274 2.29 12.54 -12.14
C ARG A 274 1.50 13.78 -11.72
N LYS A 275 1.04 13.80 -10.48
CA LYS A 275 0.30 14.91 -9.88
C LYS A 275 0.71 15.08 -8.43
N ALA A 276 0.89 16.30 -8.01
CA ALA A 276 1.07 16.64 -6.61
C ALA A 276 0.60 18.09 -6.37
N ARG A 277 -0.16 18.30 -5.28
CA ARG A 277 -0.59 19.65 -4.88
C ARG A 277 0.41 20.31 -3.93
N HIS A 278 1.29 19.52 -3.30
CA HIS A 278 2.12 19.99 -2.20
C HIS A 278 3.63 19.83 -2.43
N PHE A 279 4.04 19.29 -3.59
CA PHE A 279 5.44 19.16 -3.98
C PHE A 279 5.59 19.14 -5.51
N GLN A 280 6.82 19.10 -6.00
CA GLN A 280 7.12 19.20 -7.43
C GLN A 280 6.69 17.92 -8.18
N THR A 281 6.09 18.11 -9.36
CA THR A 281 5.74 17.01 -10.28
C THR A 281 6.84 16.76 -11.32
N GLY A 282 6.75 15.61 -12.00
CA GLY A 282 7.69 15.27 -13.08
C GLY A 282 9.01 14.67 -12.62
N GLN A 283 9.18 14.43 -11.31
CA GLN A 283 10.33 13.71 -10.77
C GLN A 283 10.03 12.22 -10.63
N CYS A 284 11.05 11.40 -10.85
CA CYS A 284 11.01 9.96 -10.66
C CYS A 284 12.18 9.55 -9.75
N TRP A 285 11.89 8.84 -8.68
CA TRP A 285 12.87 8.31 -7.75
C TRP A 285 13.17 6.86 -8.08
N ILE A 286 14.44 6.54 -8.23
CA ILE A 286 14.89 5.17 -8.53
C ILE A 286 14.98 4.40 -7.22
N CYS A 287 14.29 3.26 -7.18
CA CYS A 287 14.21 2.42 -5.99
C CYS A 287 14.64 1.00 -6.33
N GLN A 288 15.37 0.38 -5.42
CA GLN A 288 15.61 -1.05 -5.43
C GLN A 288 14.36 -1.75 -4.86
N ILE A 289 13.85 -2.73 -5.59
CA ILE A 289 12.78 -3.60 -5.11
C ILE A 289 13.33 -5.02 -4.92
N ASP A 290 13.19 -5.54 -3.72
CA ASP A 290 13.45 -6.94 -3.41
C ASP A 290 12.10 -7.70 -3.40
N TYR A 291 11.83 -8.44 -4.45
CA TYR A 291 10.58 -9.20 -4.57
C TYR A 291 10.50 -10.38 -3.60
N SER A 292 11.65 -10.85 -3.06
CA SER A 292 11.66 -11.94 -2.09
C SER A 292 11.14 -11.51 -0.72
N THR A 293 11.39 -10.25 -0.33
CA THR A 293 10.94 -9.69 0.95
C THR A 293 9.84 -8.65 0.80
N GLY A 294 9.63 -8.12 -0.40
CA GLY A 294 8.76 -6.98 -0.68
C GLY A 294 9.36 -5.64 -0.26
N GLN A 295 10.62 -5.58 0.12
CA GLN A 295 11.26 -4.33 0.53
C GLN A 295 11.49 -3.40 -0.67
N LEU A 296 11.22 -2.12 -0.45
CA LEU A 296 11.41 -1.05 -1.41
C LEU A 296 12.33 0.00 -0.81
N THR A 297 13.52 0.17 -1.38
CA THR A 297 14.55 1.07 -0.85
C THR A 297 14.95 2.11 -1.89
N TYR A 298 14.97 3.38 -1.51
CA TYR A 298 15.45 4.45 -2.38
C TYR A 298 16.96 4.36 -2.58
N THR A 299 17.41 4.41 -3.84
CA THR A 299 18.85 4.29 -4.17
C THR A 299 19.66 5.59 -3.97
N GLY A 300 18.96 6.70 -3.76
CA GLY A 300 19.59 8.03 -3.78
C GLY A 300 19.57 8.69 -5.17
N GLU A 301 19.14 7.96 -6.19
CA GLU A 301 19.11 8.43 -7.58
C GLU A 301 17.72 8.89 -7.97
N PHE A 302 17.66 9.91 -8.79
CA PHE A 302 16.42 10.41 -9.37
C PHE A 302 16.63 10.79 -10.84
N CYS A 303 15.55 10.78 -11.60
CA CYS A 303 15.52 11.23 -12.98
C CYS A 303 14.22 12.00 -13.27
N THR A 304 14.12 12.55 -14.45
CA THR A 304 12.88 13.21 -14.90
C THR A 304 11.91 12.19 -15.47
N LEU A 305 10.63 12.53 -15.45
CA LEU A 305 9.60 11.72 -16.10
C LEU A 305 9.86 11.58 -17.61
N ALA A 306 10.42 12.60 -18.26
CA ALA A 306 10.76 12.58 -19.69
C ALA A 306 11.84 11.52 -20.00
N GLU A 307 12.88 11.41 -19.16
CA GLU A 307 13.92 10.40 -19.32
C GLU A 307 13.37 8.98 -19.22
N ILE A 308 12.54 8.68 -18.22
CA ILE A 308 11.89 7.37 -18.09
C ILE A 308 10.97 7.08 -19.30
N GLN A 309 10.26 8.07 -19.79
CA GLN A 309 9.41 7.92 -20.97
C GLN A 309 10.20 7.59 -22.23
N GLU A 310 11.37 8.18 -22.43
CA GLU A 310 12.23 7.87 -23.54
C GLU A 310 12.77 6.44 -23.48
N GLU A 311 13.19 5.99 -22.30
CA GLU A 311 13.66 4.62 -22.10
C GLU A 311 12.53 3.58 -22.37
N LEU A 312 11.32 3.82 -21.87
CA LEU A 312 10.17 2.97 -22.16
C LEU A 312 9.85 2.90 -23.67
N LYS A 313 9.95 4.02 -24.39
CA LYS A 313 9.77 4.04 -25.86
C LYS A 313 10.83 3.22 -26.60
N LYS A 314 12.08 3.23 -26.14
CA LYS A 314 13.15 2.39 -26.70
C LYS A 314 12.84 0.91 -26.52
N ASP A 315 12.42 0.51 -25.31
CA ASP A 315 12.03 -0.87 -24.99
C ASP A 315 10.91 -1.37 -25.91
N PHE A 316 9.93 -0.53 -26.21
CA PHE A 316 8.82 -0.88 -27.09
C PHE A 316 9.26 -1.10 -28.54
N ARG A 317 10.03 -0.16 -29.12
CA ARG A 317 10.54 -0.26 -30.49
C ARG A 317 11.40 -1.49 -30.72
N GLN A 318 12.08 -1.99 -29.68
CA GLN A 318 12.82 -3.24 -29.74
C GLN A 318 11.93 -4.49 -29.76
N ASN A 319 10.70 -4.40 -29.20
CA ASN A 319 9.74 -5.51 -29.24
C ASN A 319 9.02 -5.63 -30.58
N GLU A 320 8.75 -4.50 -31.28
CA GLU A 320 8.11 -4.52 -32.60
C GLU A 320 9.03 -5.07 -33.71
N LYS A 321 10.35 -5.15 -33.46
CA LYS A 321 11.35 -5.68 -34.39
C LYS A 321 11.69 -7.14 -34.21
N LYS A 322 11.06 -7.82 -33.23
CA LYS A 322 11.16 -9.25 -32.99
C LYS A 322 9.87 -9.98 -33.33
#